data_c88e8f9f89e697c1f4b944d388a1992d
#
_entry.id   c88e8f9f89e697c1f4b944d388a1992d
#
_cell.length_a   1.000
_cell.length_b   1.000
_cell.length_c   1.000
_cell.angle_alpha   90.00
_cell.angle_beta   90.00
_cell.angle_gamma   90.00
#
_symmetry.space_group_name_H-M   'P 1'
#
loop_
_entity.id
_entity.type
_entity.pdbx_description
1 polymer ?
#
loop_
_entity_poly.entity_id
_entity_poly.type
_entity_poly.pdbx_seq_one_letter_code
_entity_poly.pdbx_strand_id
1 'polypeptide(L)'
;KIKCIKVTPYELNGQILLDTEQIIPIVDAEEYLIKIANKKQEELINKEKKQTRHTVKIDFWTCLLQVMNEKSDLFKNISPSKDNWISCGSGHSGITYAFVVTGNYARIELWINRGLQEENKELFDSIHAYKDKIEELFGDQLDWQRLNEGKGSRITYWLKDVSVFNEKDWDKMISFMTTNMIKFEKSIKDVLHDVIKK
;
A
#
# COMPACT_ATOMS: atom_id res chain seq x y z
N LYS A 1 -46.71 -4.78 7.49
CA LYS A 1 -46.60 -4.44 6.05
C LYS A 1 -47.95 -3.89 5.59
N ILE A 2 -47.96 -2.70 5.02
CA ILE A 2 -49.15 -2.07 4.43
C ILE A 2 -49.17 -2.49 2.96
N LYS A 3 -50.30 -3.02 2.51
CA LYS A 3 -50.58 -3.27 1.08
C LYS A 3 -51.69 -2.31 0.64
N CYS A 4 -51.49 -1.59 -0.45
CA CYS A 4 -52.47 -0.76 -1.08
C CYS A 4 -52.81 -1.35 -2.45
N ILE A 5 -54.08 -1.62 -2.68
CA ILE A 5 -54.60 -2.18 -3.93
C ILE A 5 -55.59 -1.18 -4.49
N LYS A 6 -55.39 -0.76 -5.73
CA LYS A 6 -56.35 0.02 -6.49
C LYS A 6 -57.32 -0.96 -7.14
N VAL A 7 -58.62 -0.72 -6.95
CA VAL A 7 -59.67 -1.50 -7.57
C VAL A 7 -60.45 -0.58 -8.53
N THR A 8 -60.49 -0.97 -9.81
CA THR A 8 -61.17 -0.20 -10.85
C THR A 8 -62.32 -1.06 -11.41
N PRO A 9 -63.60 -0.66 -11.22
CA PRO A 9 -64.70 -1.38 -11.79
C PRO A 9 -64.90 -1.04 -13.27
N TYR A 10 -65.18 -2.05 -14.09
CA TYR A 10 -65.54 -1.93 -15.48
C TYR A 10 -66.89 -2.63 -15.71
N GLU A 11 -67.78 -2.08 -16.59
CA GLU A 11 -68.95 -2.74 -17.04
C GLU A 11 -68.73 -3.35 -18.42
N LEU A 12 -68.96 -4.66 -18.56
CA LEU A 12 -68.94 -5.37 -19.81
C LEU A 12 -70.14 -6.28 -19.92
N ASN A 13 -70.99 -6.08 -20.95
CA ASN A 13 -72.22 -6.86 -21.22
C ASN A 13 -73.16 -6.98 -20.02
N GLY A 14 -73.30 -5.91 -19.25
CA GLY A 14 -74.17 -5.87 -18.06
C GLY A 14 -73.61 -6.55 -16.83
N GLN A 15 -72.32 -6.95 -16.87
CA GLN A 15 -71.60 -7.51 -15.73
C GLN A 15 -70.51 -6.51 -15.27
N ILE A 16 -70.35 -6.38 -13.94
CA ILE A 16 -69.24 -5.59 -13.35
C ILE A 16 -68.04 -6.46 -13.19
N LEU A 17 -66.94 -6.08 -13.84
CA LEU A 17 -65.59 -6.66 -13.66
C LEU A 17 -64.75 -5.74 -12.80
N LEU A 18 -63.93 -6.28 -11.94
CA LEU A 18 -63.01 -5.54 -11.09
C LEU A 18 -61.58 -5.81 -11.57
N ASP A 19 -60.93 -4.75 -12.00
CA ASP A 19 -59.47 -4.79 -12.20
C ASP A 19 -58.76 -4.39 -10.90
N THR A 20 -57.74 -5.16 -10.53
CA THR A 20 -57.00 -4.94 -9.28
C THR A 20 -55.49 -4.74 -9.55
N GLU A 21 -55.03 -3.57 -9.20
CA GLU A 21 -53.58 -3.20 -9.31
C GLU A 21 -52.99 -3.00 -7.91
N GLN A 22 -51.88 -3.71 -7.61
CA GLN A 22 -51.17 -3.50 -6.36
C GLN A 22 -50.27 -2.25 -6.48
N ILE A 23 -50.52 -1.22 -5.67
CA ILE A 23 -49.79 0.05 -5.70
C ILE A 23 -48.66 0.06 -4.70
N ILE A 24 -48.82 -0.60 -3.54
CA ILE A 24 -47.79 -0.66 -2.47
C ILE A 24 -47.73 -2.08 -1.91
N PRO A 25 -46.56 -2.68 -1.77
CA PRO A 25 -45.26 -2.23 -2.34
C PRO A 25 -45.24 -2.40 -3.87
N ILE A 26 -44.54 -1.52 -4.56
CA ILE A 26 -44.25 -1.73 -5.98
C ILE A 26 -43.37 -2.99 -6.07
N VAL A 27 -43.61 -3.89 -7.02
CA VAL A 27 -42.89 -5.17 -7.15
C VAL A 27 -41.38 -4.93 -7.21
N ASP A 28 -40.94 -3.89 -7.89
CA ASP A 28 -39.53 -3.49 -8.00
C ASP A 28 -38.93 -2.93 -6.69
N ALA A 29 -39.77 -2.47 -5.74
CA ALA A 29 -39.28 -1.91 -4.48
C ALA A 29 -38.68 -2.99 -3.55
N GLU A 30 -39.16 -4.22 -3.60
CA GLU A 30 -38.58 -5.32 -2.81
C GLU A 30 -37.18 -5.68 -3.34
N GLU A 31 -37.01 -5.78 -4.66
CA GLU A 31 -35.71 -6.01 -5.28
C GLU A 31 -34.72 -4.85 -5.01
N TYR A 32 -35.21 -3.62 -5.08
CA TYR A 32 -34.41 -2.43 -4.76
C TYR A 32 -33.94 -2.43 -3.30
N LEU A 33 -34.79 -2.75 -2.34
CA LEU A 33 -34.43 -2.85 -0.93
C LEU A 33 -33.45 -3.97 -0.66
N ILE A 34 -33.58 -5.12 -1.33
CA ILE A 34 -32.61 -6.22 -1.26
C ILE A 34 -31.25 -5.79 -1.81
N LYS A 35 -31.22 -5.10 -2.97
CA LYS A 35 -29.96 -4.57 -3.55
C LYS A 35 -29.27 -3.58 -2.62
N ILE A 36 -30.02 -2.67 -1.98
CA ILE A 36 -29.46 -1.71 -1.00
C ILE A 36 -28.91 -2.45 0.22
N ALA A 37 -29.63 -3.43 0.76
CA ALA A 37 -29.19 -4.21 1.92
C ALA A 37 -27.91 -4.99 1.63
N ASN A 38 -27.84 -5.65 0.46
CA ASN A 38 -26.64 -6.37 0.02
C ASN A 38 -25.45 -5.44 -0.16
N LYS A 39 -25.62 -4.30 -0.82
CA LYS A 39 -24.56 -3.30 -1.00
C LYS A 39 -24.04 -2.79 0.35
N LYS A 40 -24.92 -2.48 1.29
CA LYS A 40 -24.53 -2.03 2.63
C LYS A 40 -23.77 -3.11 3.40
N GLN A 41 -24.16 -4.37 3.26
CA GLN A 41 -23.47 -5.50 3.88
C GLN A 41 -22.07 -5.72 3.27
N GLU A 42 -21.94 -5.62 1.94
CA GLU A 42 -20.64 -5.67 1.26
C GLU A 42 -19.72 -4.52 1.70
N GLU A 43 -20.24 -3.31 1.85
CA GLU A 43 -19.49 -2.15 2.35
C GLU A 43 -18.97 -2.37 3.78
N LEU A 44 -19.79 -2.96 4.66
CA LEU A 44 -19.39 -3.30 6.04
C LEU A 44 -18.29 -4.36 6.05
N ILE A 45 -18.45 -5.45 5.29
CA ILE A 45 -17.43 -6.51 5.18
C ILE A 45 -16.11 -5.97 4.64
N ASN A 46 -16.18 -5.09 3.61
CA ASN A 46 -14.99 -4.47 3.04
C ASN A 46 -14.30 -3.53 4.03
N LYS A 47 -15.06 -2.81 4.85
CA LYS A 47 -14.53 -1.93 5.91
C LYS A 47 -13.82 -2.74 6.99
N GLU A 48 -14.40 -3.85 7.44
CA GLU A 48 -13.79 -4.74 8.43
C GLU A 48 -12.49 -5.38 7.90
N LYS A 49 -12.51 -5.90 6.67
CA LYS A 49 -11.31 -6.44 6.01
C LYS A 49 -10.20 -5.40 5.88
N LYS A 50 -10.55 -4.16 5.56
CA LYS A 50 -9.58 -3.07 5.46
C LYS A 50 -8.99 -2.73 6.83
N GLN A 51 -9.81 -2.69 7.87
CA GLN A 51 -9.38 -2.45 9.25
C GLN A 51 -8.40 -3.53 9.72
N THR A 52 -8.71 -4.81 9.48
CA THR A 52 -7.83 -5.94 9.81
C THR A 52 -6.48 -5.81 9.11
N ARG A 53 -6.48 -5.49 7.81
CA ARG A 53 -5.23 -5.29 7.05
C ARG A 53 -4.39 -4.11 7.57
N HIS A 54 -5.03 -3.06 8.07
CA HIS A 54 -4.32 -1.94 8.67
C HIS A 54 -3.65 -2.33 9.98
N THR A 55 -4.37 -3.06 10.85
CA THR A 55 -3.85 -3.56 12.13
C THR A 55 -2.63 -4.45 11.92
N VAL A 56 -2.73 -5.44 11.02
CA VAL A 56 -1.62 -6.35 10.68
C VAL A 56 -0.35 -5.58 10.27
N LYS A 57 -0.49 -4.52 9.47
CA LYS A 57 0.69 -3.74 9.07
C LYS A 57 1.29 -2.93 10.24
N ILE A 58 0.45 -2.35 11.08
CA ILE A 58 0.90 -1.63 12.27
C ILE A 58 1.68 -2.58 13.18
N ASP A 59 1.16 -3.79 13.42
CA ASP A 59 1.80 -4.81 14.24
C ASP A 59 3.14 -5.25 13.63
N PHE A 60 3.16 -5.51 12.33
CA PHE A 60 4.41 -5.84 11.61
C PHE A 60 5.46 -4.72 11.74
N TRP A 61 5.07 -3.47 11.49
CA TRP A 61 5.99 -2.33 11.60
C TRP A 61 6.48 -2.13 13.03
N THR A 62 5.65 -2.40 14.04
CA THR A 62 6.04 -2.35 15.43
C THR A 62 7.16 -3.35 15.73
N CYS A 63 6.99 -4.61 15.31
CA CYS A 63 8.00 -5.65 15.46
C CYS A 63 9.30 -5.31 14.70
N LEU A 64 9.17 -4.86 13.43
CA LEU A 64 10.35 -4.50 12.61
C LEU A 64 11.12 -3.34 13.23
N LEU A 65 10.44 -2.26 13.65
CA LEU A 65 11.09 -1.09 14.23
C LEU A 65 11.76 -1.41 15.56
N GLN A 66 11.19 -2.30 16.38
CA GLN A 66 11.84 -2.76 17.60
C GLN A 66 13.20 -3.39 17.29
N VAL A 67 13.25 -4.36 16.37
CA VAL A 67 14.50 -5.03 15.98
C VAL A 67 15.47 -4.07 15.27
N MET A 68 14.97 -3.15 14.44
CA MET A 68 15.79 -2.17 13.76
C MET A 68 16.47 -1.21 14.72
N ASN A 69 15.71 -0.70 15.70
CA ASN A 69 16.20 0.28 16.68
C ASN A 69 17.21 -0.31 17.70
N GLU A 70 17.21 -1.62 17.89
CA GLU A 70 18.26 -2.32 18.65
C GLU A 70 19.61 -2.33 17.92
N LYS A 71 19.59 -2.25 16.57
CA LYS A 71 20.78 -2.39 15.73
C LYS A 71 21.29 -1.08 15.13
N SER A 72 20.40 -0.07 14.98
CA SER A 72 20.73 1.19 14.31
C SER A 72 19.74 2.30 14.72
N ASP A 73 20.24 3.53 14.85
CA ASP A 73 19.41 4.72 15.11
C ASP A 73 18.70 5.27 13.86
N LEU A 74 18.90 4.67 12.69
CA LEU A 74 18.40 5.19 11.41
C LEU A 74 16.88 5.39 11.38
N PHE A 75 16.10 4.50 12.01
CA PHE A 75 14.64 4.57 12.08
C PHE A 75 14.10 4.92 13.48
N LYS A 76 14.94 5.42 14.40
CA LYS A 76 14.60 5.63 15.81
C LYS A 76 13.38 6.53 16.03
N ASN A 77 13.17 7.52 15.16
CA ASN A 77 12.07 8.49 15.26
C ASN A 77 10.89 8.16 14.33
N ILE A 78 10.83 6.94 13.81
CA ILE A 78 9.76 6.51 12.91
C ILE A 78 8.72 5.72 13.70
N SER A 79 7.45 6.01 13.46
CA SER A 79 6.32 5.30 14.07
C SER A 79 5.71 4.30 13.09
N PRO A 80 5.13 3.19 13.60
CA PRO A 80 4.35 2.27 12.79
C PRO A 80 3.21 2.98 12.06
N SER A 81 2.88 2.54 10.86
CA SER A 81 1.80 3.10 10.05
C SER A 81 0.91 2.01 9.44
N LYS A 82 -0.25 2.41 8.94
CA LYS A 82 -1.17 1.52 8.19
C LYS A 82 -0.75 1.32 6.72
N ASP A 83 0.26 2.06 6.26
CA ASP A 83 0.69 2.07 4.88
C ASP A 83 1.57 0.85 4.56
N ASN A 84 1.77 0.60 3.27
CA ASN A 84 2.65 -0.48 2.81
C ASN A 84 4.14 -0.14 2.97
N TRP A 85 4.46 1.05 3.45
CA TRP A 85 5.82 1.55 3.59
C TRP A 85 5.98 2.45 4.82
N ILE A 86 7.19 2.45 5.36
CA ILE A 86 7.69 3.44 6.33
C ILE A 86 9.05 3.92 5.86
N SER A 87 9.37 5.18 6.11
CA SER A 87 10.64 5.76 5.64
C SER A 87 11.26 6.70 6.63
N CYS A 88 12.58 6.86 6.53
CA CYS A 88 13.37 7.86 7.24
C CYS A 88 14.21 8.69 6.26
N GLY A 89 14.60 9.89 6.67
CA GLY A 89 15.47 10.74 5.86
C GLY A 89 16.88 10.18 5.75
N SER A 90 17.52 10.37 4.59
CA SER A 90 18.94 10.02 4.37
C SER A 90 19.93 11.09 4.87
N GLY A 91 19.43 12.21 5.45
CA GLY A 91 20.22 13.40 5.73
C GLY A 91 20.23 14.41 4.55
N HIS A 92 19.65 14.08 3.43
CA HIS A 92 19.55 14.93 2.24
C HIS A 92 18.08 15.11 1.84
N SER A 93 17.69 16.36 1.53
CA SER A 93 16.30 16.69 1.16
C SER A 93 15.83 15.88 -0.05
N GLY A 94 14.63 15.29 0.05
CA GLY A 94 14.00 14.53 -1.02
C GLY A 94 14.61 13.15 -1.28
N ILE A 95 15.49 12.66 -0.39
CA ILE A 95 16.06 11.31 -0.45
C ILE A 95 15.75 10.59 0.85
N THR A 96 15.14 9.42 0.76
CA THR A 96 14.71 8.64 1.93
C THR A 96 15.09 7.17 1.80
N TYR A 97 15.45 6.56 2.91
CA TYR A 97 15.46 5.11 3.05
C TYR A 97 14.07 4.64 3.41
N ALA A 98 13.59 3.59 2.78
CA ALA A 98 12.28 3.05 3.06
C ALA A 98 12.26 1.52 3.16
N PHE A 99 11.40 1.05 4.04
CA PHE A 99 10.92 -0.32 4.08
C PHE A 99 9.58 -0.40 3.38
N VAL A 100 9.39 -1.39 2.51
CA VAL A 100 8.14 -1.60 1.79
C VAL A 100 7.71 -3.06 1.92
N VAL A 101 6.43 -3.29 2.23
CA VAL A 101 5.84 -4.64 2.35
C VAL A 101 4.53 -4.74 1.59
N THR A 102 4.27 -5.92 1.05
CA THR A 102 3.03 -6.24 0.36
C THR A 102 2.54 -7.65 0.72
N GLY A 103 1.54 -8.13 0.03
CA GLY A 103 1.11 -9.54 0.11
C GLY A 103 2.03 -10.53 -0.62
N ASN A 104 3.05 -10.08 -1.35
CA ASN A 104 3.87 -10.93 -2.21
C ASN A 104 5.37 -10.72 -2.06
N TYR A 105 5.79 -9.62 -1.45
CA TYR A 105 7.21 -9.28 -1.28
C TYR A 105 7.44 -8.29 -0.15
N ALA A 106 8.68 -8.25 0.31
CA ALA A 106 9.27 -7.16 1.09
C ALA A 106 10.48 -6.59 0.34
N ARG A 107 10.79 -5.31 0.53
CA ARG A 107 11.99 -4.69 -0.01
C ARG A 107 12.48 -3.57 0.86
N ILE A 108 13.77 -3.28 0.73
CA ILE A 108 14.38 -2.03 1.16
C ILE A 108 14.60 -1.15 -0.07
N GLU A 109 14.54 0.16 0.09
CA GLU A 109 14.81 1.07 -1.02
C GLU A 109 15.41 2.40 -0.57
N LEU A 110 16.20 2.99 -1.45
CA LEU A 110 16.47 4.41 -1.48
C LEU A 110 15.52 5.05 -2.48
N TRP A 111 14.68 5.94 -2.01
CA TRP A 111 13.75 6.71 -2.84
C TRP A 111 14.30 8.11 -3.08
N ILE A 112 14.40 8.53 -4.35
CA ILE A 112 14.90 9.83 -4.79
C ILE A 112 13.75 10.63 -5.38
N ASN A 113 13.36 11.73 -4.72
CA ASN A 113 12.30 12.63 -5.18
C ASN A 113 12.49 14.03 -4.60
N ARG A 114 13.42 14.80 -5.16
CA ARG A 114 13.81 16.13 -4.69
C ARG A 114 12.93 17.28 -5.19
N GLY A 115 12.16 17.09 -6.22
CA GLY A 115 11.33 18.16 -6.77
C GLY A 115 11.07 18.00 -8.26
N LEU A 116 12.00 18.38 -9.12
CA LEU A 116 11.89 18.23 -10.57
C LEU A 116 12.28 16.82 -11.02
N GLN A 117 11.68 16.35 -12.10
CA GLN A 117 11.96 15.04 -12.67
C GLN A 117 13.41 14.94 -13.14
N GLU A 118 13.87 15.95 -13.90
CA GLU A 118 15.24 16.00 -14.42
C GLU A 118 16.27 15.90 -13.31
N GLU A 119 16.13 16.69 -12.24
CA GLU A 119 17.04 16.67 -11.09
C GLU A 119 17.13 15.26 -10.45
N ASN A 120 16.00 14.56 -10.37
CA ASN A 120 15.97 13.21 -9.82
C ASN A 120 16.69 12.20 -10.73
N LYS A 121 16.57 12.36 -12.05
CA LYS A 121 17.25 11.49 -13.02
C LYS A 121 18.76 11.76 -13.07
N GLU A 122 19.17 13.01 -13.06
CA GLU A 122 20.58 13.41 -13.01
C GLU A 122 21.25 12.91 -11.72
N LEU A 123 20.56 13.04 -10.57
CA LEU A 123 21.06 12.53 -9.31
C LEU A 123 21.15 11.01 -9.31
N PHE A 124 20.12 10.32 -9.83
CA PHE A 124 20.14 8.87 -9.97
C PHE A 124 21.31 8.42 -10.86
N ASP A 125 21.51 9.04 -12.02
CA ASP A 125 22.59 8.72 -12.95
C ASP A 125 23.97 8.98 -12.31
N SER A 126 24.10 10.06 -11.53
CA SER A 126 25.32 10.37 -10.79
C SER A 126 25.65 9.33 -9.71
N ILE A 127 24.63 8.81 -9.00
CA ILE A 127 24.81 7.72 -8.02
C ILE A 127 25.10 6.41 -8.76
N HIS A 128 24.42 6.15 -9.88
CA HIS A 128 24.58 4.94 -10.68
C HIS A 128 26.00 4.79 -11.25
N ALA A 129 26.71 5.90 -11.48
CA ALA A 129 28.13 5.86 -11.87
C ALA A 129 29.03 5.18 -10.85
N TYR A 130 28.58 5.03 -9.59
CA TYR A 130 29.27 4.32 -8.52
C TYR A 130 28.66 2.93 -8.23
N LYS A 131 27.84 2.39 -9.13
CA LYS A 131 27.11 1.13 -8.94
C LYS A 131 28.01 0.00 -8.45
N ASP A 132 29.09 -0.28 -9.16
CA ASP A 132 29.96 -1.41 -8.86
C ASP A 132 30.57 -1.30 -7.45
N LYS A 133 30.98 -0.10 -7.05
CA LYS A 133 31.48 0.16 -5.69
C LYS A 133 30.42 -0.04 -4.62
N ILE A 134 29.20 0.43 -4.89
CA ILE A 134 28.06 0.31 -3.96
C ILE A 134 27.68 -1.16 -3.79
N GLU A 135 27.57 -1.93 -4.88
CA GLU A 135 27.22 -3.34 -4.85
C GLU A 135 28.31 -4.20 -4.21
N GLU A 136 29.58 -3.88 -4.43
CA GLU A 136 30.72 -4.52 -3.73
C GLU A 136 30.63 -4.32 -2.21
N LEU A 137 30.37 -3.09 -1.75
CA LEU A 137 30.22 -2.77 -0.32
C LEU A 137 28.94 -3.37 0.28
N PHE A 138 27.85 -3.43 -0.50
CA PHE A 138 26.60 -4.06 -0.08
C PHE A 138 26.73 -5.59 0.00
N GLY A 139 27.46 -6.19 -0.91
CA GLY A 139 27.74 -7.62 -1.00
C GLY A 139 26.74 -8.40 -1.84
N ASP A 140 25.93 -7.73 -2.66
CA ASP A 140 24.99 -8.33 -3.62
C ASP A 140 24.59 -7.30 -4.69
N GLN A 141 23.93 -7.77 -5.76
CA GLN A 141 23.39 -6.91 -6.80
C GLN A 141 22.12 -6.20 -6.34
N LEU A 142 22.01 -4.91 -6.67
CA LEU A 142 20.85 -4.08 -6.40
C LEU A 142 20.00 -3.90 -7.67
N ASP A 143 18.71 -3.65 -7.49
CA ASP A 143 17.82 -3.34 -8.61
C ASP A 143 17.72 -1.80 -8.76
N TRP A 144 18.32 -1.29 -9.84
CA TRP A 144 18.44 0.12 -10.15
C TRP A 144 17.32 0.57 -11.07
N GLN A 145 16.38 1.34 -10.55
CA GLN A 145 15.18 1.75 -11.26
C GLN A 145 15.15 3.26 -11.47
N ARG A 146 15.56 3.69 -12.68
CA ARG A 146 15.53 5.12 -13.07
C ARG A 146 14.11 5.65 -13.19
N LEU A 147 13.12 4.83 -13.57
CA LEU A 147 11.70 5.15 -13.71
C LEU A 147 11.46 6.36 -14.63
N ASN A 148 11.82 6.25 -15.90
CA ASN A 148 11.82 7.36 -16.86
C ASN A 148 10.47 8.07 -17.00
N GLU A 149 9.35 7.34 -16.90
CA GLU A 149 7.99 7.89 -16.96
C GLU A 149 7.52 8.52 -15.64
N GLY A 150 8.22 8.25 -14.54
CA GLY A 150 7.87 8.73 -13.19
C GLY A 150 8.76 9.87 -12.72
N LYS A 151 8.25 10.70 -11.80
CA LYS A 151 9.00 11.81 -11.22
C LYS A 151 10.23 11.37 -10.44
N GLY A 152 10.07 10.36 -9.59
CA GLY A 152 11.17 9.85 -8.74
C GLY A 152 12.00 8.75 -9.41
N SER A 153 13.05 8.32 -8.71
CA SER A 153 13.88 7.17 -9.04
C SER A 153 14.17 6.37 -7.79
N ARG A 154 14.60 5.12 -7.91
CA ARG A 154 14.91 4.31 -6.72
C ARG A 154 15.98 3.26 -6.97
N ILE A 155 16.62 2.84 -5.87
CA ILE A 155 17.52 1.71 -5.81
C ILE A 155 16.94 0.74 -4.79
N THR A 156 16.76 -0.53 -5.13
CA THR A 156 16.00 -1.47 -4.30
C THR A 156 16.71 -2.80 -4.14
N TYR A 157 16.39 -3.49 -3.03
CA TYR A 157 16.75 -4.88 -2.82
C TYR A 157 15.55 -5.66 -2.27
N TRP A 158 15.26 -6.85 -2.85
CA TRP A 158 13.98 -7.53 -2.73
C TRP A 158 14.07 -8.86 -2.00
N LEU A 159 13.05 -9.15 -1.21
CA LEU A 159 12.70 -10.48 -0.73
C LEU A 159 11.34 -10.86 -1.35
N LYS A 160 11.34 -11.82 -2.25
CA LYS A 160 10.14 -12.32 -2.94
C LYS A 160 9.49 -13.47 -2.18
N ASP A 161 8.24 -13.78 -2.53
CA ASP A 161 7.49 -14.92 -2.02
C ASP A 161 7.28 -14.89 -0.50
N VAL A 162 7.01 -13.70 0.02
CA VAL A 162 6.66 -13.42 1.42
C VAL A 162 5.49 -12.47 1.50
N SER A 163 4.69 -12.57 2.56
CA SER A 163 3.50 -11.73 2.75
C SER A 163 3.46 -11.13 4.14
N VAL A 164 3.25 -9.81 4.23
CA VAL A 164 2.99 -9.14 5.51
C VAL A 164 1.72 -9.67 6.20
N PHE A 165 0.80 -10.25 5.44
CA PHE A 165 -0.43 -10.85 5.96
C PHE A 165 -0.28 -12.30 6.43
N ASN A 166 0.92 -12.88 6.32
CA ASN A 166 1.27 -14.19 6.84
C ASN A 166 2.33 -14.03 7.95
N GLU A 167 1.92 -14.14 9.20
CA GLU A 167 2.82 -13.95 10.35
C GLU A 167 4.01 -14.91 10.36
N LYS A 168 3.88 -16.08 9.71
CA LYS A 168 5.00 -17.05 9.57
C LYS A 168 6.17 -16.50 8.74
N ASP A 169 5.92 -15.50 7.89
CA ASP A 169 6.94 -14.87 7.07
C ASP A 169 7.66 -13.72 7.80
N TRP A 170 7.11 -13.23 8.92
CA TRP A 170 7.58 -12.01 9.59
C TRP A 170 9.02 -12.10 10.05
N ASP A 171 9.41 -13.19 10.70
CA ASP A 171 10.80 -13.35 11.18
C ASP A 171 11.79 -13.25 10.02
N LYS A 172 11.49 -13.93 8.90
CA LYS A 172 12.29 -13.88 7.68
C LYS A 172 12.34 -12.47 7.08
N MET A 173 11.17 -11.80 7.00
CA MET A 173 11.06 -10.44 6.47
C MET A 173 11.82 -9.44 7.34
N ILE A 174 11.62 -9.48 8.66
CA ILE A 174 12.26 -8.57 9.62
C ILE A 174 13.78 -8.74 9.60
N SER A 175 14.26 -9.98 9.64
CA SER A 175 15.69 -10.28 9.57
C SER A 175 16.31 -9.78 8.27
N PHE A 176 15.67 -10.05 7.12
CA PHE A 176 16.09 -9.58 5.80
C PHE A 176 16.15 -8.04 5.75
N MET A 177 15.06 -7.39 6.12
CA MET A 177 14.91 -5.93 5.99
C MET A 177 15.89 -5.18 6.89
N THR A 178 15.98 -5.57 8.16
CA THR A 178 16.87 -4.87 9.13
C THR A 178 18.36 -5.06 8.80
N THR A 179 18.75 -6.29 8.48
CA THR A 179 20.16 -6.59 8.15
C THR A 179 20.61 -5.88 6.88
N ASN A 180 19.78 -5.96 5.83
CA ASN A 180 20.13 -5.38 4.54
C ASN A 180 19.99 -3.85 4.51
N MET A 181 19.06 -3.25 5.27
CA MET A 181 18.99 -1.80 5.39
C MET A 181 20.25 -1.18 5.99
N ILE A 182 20.80 -1.79 7.02
CA ILE A 182 22.06 -1.32 7.66
C ILE A 182 23.23 -1.42 6.68
N LYS A 183 23.33 -2.53 5.93
CA LYS A 183 24.36 -2.69 4.89
C LYS A 183 24.17 -1.66 3.77
N PHE A 184 22.93 -1.46 3.35
CA PHE A 184 22.58 -0.56 2.26
C PHE A 184 22.89 0.90 2.60
N GLU A 185 22.50 1.36 3.79
CA GLU A 185 22.86 2.70 4.28
C GLU A 185 24.37 2.89 4.26
N LYS A 186 25.15 1.94 4.81
CA LYS A 186 26.61 2.02 4.85
C LYS A 186 27.26 2.01 3.47
N SER A 187 26.71 1.26 2.52
CA SER A 187 27.27 1.16 1.15
C SER A 187 27.05 2.42 0.31
N ILE A 188 26.00 3.19 0.57
CA ILE A 188 25.59 4.29 -0.29
C ILE A 188 25.80 5.67 0.32
N LYS A 189 25.89 5.79 1.64
CA LYS A 189 25.92 7.06 2.38
C LYS A 189 27.03 8.01 1.93
N ASP A 190 28.25 7.52 1.79
CA ASP A 190 29.40 8.35 1.39
C ASP A 190 29.25 8.83 -0.05
N VAL A 191 28.78 7.96 -0.95
CA VAL A 191 28.48 8.32 -2.35
C VAL A 191 27.41 9.39 -2.43
N LEU A 192 26.30 9.27 -1.66
CA LEU A 192 25.27 10.30 -1.58
C LEU A 192 25.84 11.64 -1.17
N HIS A 193 26.69 11.65 -0.15
CA HIS A 193 27.31 12.88 0.35
C HIS A 193 28.22 13.53 -0.70
N ASP A 194 29.03 12.75 -1.40
CA ASP A 194 29.98 13.23 -2.40
C ASP A 194 29.27 13.76 -3.65
N VAL A 195 28.20 13.09 -4.10
CA VAL A 195 27.43 13.44 -5.29
C VAL A 195 26.57 14.70 -5.06
N ILE A 196 26.03 14.88 -3.85
CA ILE A 196 25.13 16.01 -3.56
C ILE A 196 25.89 17.30 -3.22
N LYS A 197 27.17 17.21 -2.80
CA LYS A 197 28.01 18.39 -2.53
C LYS A 197 28.59 19.02 -3.79
N LYS A 198 28.60 18.31 -4.91
CA LYS A 198 29.07 18.83 -6.21
C LYS A 198 27.99 19.68 -6.89
#